data_69d25a15fc789c1726b1cdb3b2ef7895
#
_entry.id   69d25a15fc789c1726b1cdb3b2ef7895
#
_cell.length_a   1.000
_cell.length_b   1.000
_cell.length_c   1.000
_cell.angle_alpha   90.00
_cell.angle_beta   90.00
_cell.angle_gamma   90.00
#
_symmetry.space_group_name_H-M   'P 1'
#
loop_
_entity.id
_entity.type
_entity.pdbx_description
1 polymer ?
#
loop_
_entity_poly.entity_id
_entity_poly.type
_entity_poly.pdbx_seq_one_letter_code
_entity_poly.pdbx_strand_id
1 'polypeptide(L)'
;MEPLIIVGVIVVIAVVAVLGHLSAQKRRQAMMALAARLGLRFDPQKDWGVAERYSFLNRLQAGSNRYAFNTLSGNYKDQEVTAFDYHYETHSSDSKGHRQTQHHYLSCFTLHLPRSFPELVIGREGFFSKIAQAFGYDDIDFESHEFSRKFCVRSPDKKFAYDFCNAQMMEYLLANDHLTVEIDRDVLALTFNSRLNLESIEPNLYRLVKLRSLMPDYLFSGSTT
;
A
#
# COMPACT_ATOMS: atom_id res chain seq x y z
N MET A 1 17.84 -35.84 33.42
CA MET A 1 17.07 -35.64 32.15
C MET A 1 16.81 -34.17 31.79
N GLU A 2 16.56 -33.33 32.80
CA GLU A 2 16.28 -31.87 32.54
C GLU A 2 17.39 -31.09 31.81
N PRO A 3 18.70 -31.22 32.14
CA PRO A 3 19.71 -30.39 31.46
C PRO A 3 19.87 -30.73 29.98
N LEU A 4 19.63 -31.96 29.58
CA LEU A 4 19.72 -32.39 28.18
C LEU A 4 18.56 -31.82 27.33
N ILE A 5 17.37 -31.71 27.93
CA ILE A 5 16.20 -31.11 27.30
C ILE A 5 16.43 -29.62 27.10
N ILE A 6 17.00 -28.93 28.11
CA ILE A 6 17.31 -27.47 28.02
C ILE A 6 18.32 -27.22 26.92
N VAL A 7 19.40 -27.99 26.83
CA VAL A 7 20.41 -27.90 25.78
C VAL A 7 19.77 -28.13 24.40
N GLY A 8 18.90 -29.13 24.26
CA GLY A 8 18.18 -29.40 23.02
C GLY A 8 17.32 -28.20 22.57
N VAL A 9 16.57 -27.57 23.49
CA VAL A 9 15.75 -26.39 23.19
C VAL A 9 16.61 -25.21 22.75
N ILE A 10 17.73 -24.96 23.43
CA ILE A 10 18.66 -23.85 23.06
C ILE A 10 19.20 -24.06 21.64
N VAL A 11 19.61 -25.30 21.31
CA VAL A 11 20.10 -25.61 19.94
C VAL A 11 19.02 -25.39 18.90
N VAL A 12 17.78 -25.82 19.14
CA VAL A 12 16.67 -25.59 18.21
C VAL A 12 16.42 -24.09 18.01
N ILE A 13 16.40 -23.29 19.08
CA ILE A 13 16.24 -21.84 18.99
C ILE A 13 17.38 -21.21 18.19
N ALA A 14 18.63 -21.61 18.41
CA ALA A 14 19.78 -21.10 17.68
C ALA A 14 19.69 -21.44 16.19
N VAL A 15 19.32 -22.67 15.83
CA VAL A 15 19.13 -23.10 14.44
C VAL A 15 18.03 -22.30 13.76
N VAL A 16 16.87 -22.11 14.41
CA VAL A 16 15.77 -21.29 13.87
C VAL A 16 16.20 -19.85 13.66
N ALA A 17 16.95 -19.28 14.61
CA ALA A 17 17.46 -17.91 14.50
C ALA A 17 18.45 -17.77 13.31
N VAL A 18 19.36 -18.72 13.12
CA VAL A 18 20.32 -18.72 12.00
C VAL A 18 19.58 -18.85 10.66
N LEU A 19 18.64 -19.79 10.54
CA LEU A 19 17.86 -19.99 9.33
C LEU A 19 17.01 -18.74 9.00
N GLY A 20 16.41 -18.12 10.01
CA GLY A 20 15.68 -16.86 9.87
C GLY A 20 16.57 -15.72 9.38
N HIS A 21 17.78 -15.59 9.92
CA HIS A 21 18.76 -14.60 9.50
C HIS A 21 19.21 -14.81 8.03
N LEU A 22 19.54 -16.03 7.66
CA LEU A 22 19.92 -16.37 6.29
C LEU A 22 18.79 -16.10 5.28
N SER A 23 17.54 -16.41 5.65
CA SER A 23 16.37 -16.15 4.83
C SER A 23 16.18 -14.64 4.63
N ALA A 24 16.32 -13.85 5.70
CA ALA A 24 16.23 -12.39 5.63
C ALA A 24 17.34 -11.78 4.75
N GLN A 25 18.57 -12.29 4.83
CA GLN A 25 19.68 -11.86 3.98
C GLN A 25 19.42 -12.17 2.51
N LYS A 26 18.97 -13.40 2.19
CA LYS A 26 18.61 -13.79 0.81
C LYS A 26 17.51 -12.87 0.24
N ARG A 27 16.47 -12.60 1.04
CA ARG A 27 15.41 -11.69 0.63
C ARG A 27 15.94 -10.29 0.36
N ARG A 28 16.82 -9.75 1.23
CA ARG A 28 17.44 -8.43 1.04
C ARG A 28 18.26 -8.37 -0.25
N GLN A 29 19.08 -9.38 -0.51
CA GLN A 29 19.89 -9.48 -1.74
C GLN A 29 18.98 -9.53 -2.98
N ALA A 30 17.90 -10.31 -2.94
CA ALA A 30 16.94 -10.39 -4.03
C ALA A 30 16.22 -9.04 -4.28
N MET A 31 15.88 -8.30 -3.22
CA MET A 31 15.30 -6.95 -3.31
C MET A 31 16.30 -5.96 -3.93
N MET A 32 17.57 -6.00 -3.52
CA MET A 32 18.63 -5.17 -4.11
C MET A 32 18.83 -5.47 -5.60
N ALA A 33 18.88 -6.75 -5.97
CA ALA A 33 19.03 -7.16 -7.38
C ALA A 33 17.82 -6.72 -8.22
N LEU A 34 16.59 -6.86 -7.68
CA LEU A 34 15.38 -6.39 -8.34
C LEU A 34 15.41 -4.87 -8.52
N ALA A 35 15.75 -4.11 -7.48
CA ALA A 35 15.85 -2.66 -7.53
C ALA A 35 16.86 -2.22 -8.62
N ALA A 36 18.05 -2.80 -8.64
CA ALA A 36 19.05 -2.52 -9.66
C ALA A 36 18.55 -2.80 -11.07
N ARG A 37 17.84 -3.92 -11.27
CA ARG A 37 17.24 -4.29 -12.58
C ARG A 37 16.18 -3.28 -13.03
N LEU A 38 15.41 -2.73 -12.08
CA LEU A 38 14.35 -1.75 -12.36
C LEU A 38 14.85 -0.30 -12.40
N GLY A 39 16.14 -0.05 -12.16
CA GLY A 39 16.71 1.30 -12.06
C GLY A 39 16.28 2.05 -10.80
N LEU A 40 15.87 1.33 -9.75
CA LEU A 40 15.43 1.88 -8.47
C LEU A 40 16.51 1.76 -7.41
N ARG A 41 16.46 2.64 -6.42
CA ARG A 41 17.24 2.54 -5.19
C ARG A 41 16.49 1.67 -4.18
N PHE A 42 17.20 0.82 -3.45
CA PHE A 42 16.66 0.02 -2.35
C PHE A 42 17.25 0.47 -1.02
N ASP A 43 16.38 0.76 -0.05
CA ASP A 43 16.74 1.06 1.33
C ASP A 43 16.03 0.07 2.28
N PRO A 44 16.77 -0.81 2.98
CA PRO A 44 16.19 -1.76 3.92
C PRO A 44 15.84 -1.15 5.29
N GLN A 45 16.27 0.09 5.57
CA GLN A 45 16.13 0.70 6.89
C GLN A 45 14.68 1.04 7.23
N LYS A 46 14.41 1.19 8.54
CA LYS A 46 13.12 1.71 9.01
C LYS A 46 13.05 3.21 8.79
N ASP A 47 11.98 3.66 8.15
CA ASP A 47 11.60 5.07 8.00
C ASP A 47 10.36 5.35 8.86
N TRP A 48 10.56 6.06 9.95
CA TRP A 48 9.52 6.46 10.89
C TRP A 48 8.74 7.69 10.41
N GLY A 49 9.34 8.49 9.52
CA GLY A 49 8.74 9.70 8.96
C GLY A 49 7.71 9.41 7.85
N VAL A 50 7.62 8.16 7.36
CA VAL A 50 6.69 7.82 6.28
C VAL A 50 5.22 8.03 6.67
N ALA A 51 4.86 7.76 7.92
CA ALA A 51 3.51 7.97 8.42
C ALA A 51 3.10 9.45 8.42
N GLU A 52 4.06 10.35 8.65
CA GLU A 52 3.85 11.79 8.57
C GLU A 52 3.84 12.27 7.12
N ARG A 53 4.81 11.83 6.32
CA ARG A 53 4.95 12.17 4.89
C ARG A 53 3.74 11.80 4.06
N TYR A 54 3.12 10.65 4.36
CA TYR A 54 1.90 10.17 3.72
C TYR A 54 0.68 10.20 4.66
N SER A 55 0.64 11.18 5.58
CA SER A 55 -0.43 11.31 6.58
C SER A 55 -1.82 11.52 5.98
N PHE A 56 -1.88 11.93 4.72
CA PHE A 56 -3.12 12.08 3.96
C PHE A 56 -3.65 10.73 3.42
N LEU A 57 -2.81 9.70 3.27
CA LEU A 57 -3.28 8.37 2.86
C LEU A 57 -3.93 7.66 4.05
N ASN A 58 -5.23 7.43 3.97
CA ASN A 58 -6.03 6.89 5.06
C ASN A 58 -5.55 5.52 5.54
N ARG A 59 -5.07 4.69 4.61
CA ARG A 59 -4.59 3.36 4.93
C ARG A 59 -3.36 3.35 5.84
N LEU A 60 -2.53 4.38 5.76
CA LEU A 60 -1.29 4.49 6.53
C LEU A 60 -1.48 5.15 7.90
N GLN A 61 -2.71 5.57 8.24
CA GLN A 61 -3.00 6.20 9.53
C GLN A 61 -3.43 5.22 10.62
N ALA A 62 -3.68 3.96 10.27
CA ALA A 62 -4.14 2.96 11.22
C ALA A 62 -3.12 2.70 12.34
N GLY A 63 -3.62 2.56 13.57
CA GLY A 63 -2.87 2.11 14.73
C GLY A 63 -1.73 3.05 15.18
N SER A 64 -0.75 2.48 15.87
CA SER A 64 0.43 3.16 16.44
C SER A 64 1.73 2.46 16.00
N ASN A 65 2.90 2.95 16.44
CA ASN A 65 4.23 2.39 16.13
C ASN A 65 4.42 2.15 14.61
N ARG A 66 4.14 3.18 13.82
CA ARG A 66 4.06 3.16 12.36
C ARG A 66 5.41 3.47 11.73
N TYR A 67 5.88 2.61 10.83
CA TYR A 67 7.09 2.83 10.04
C TYR A 67 7.05 2.08 8.70
N ALA A 68 7.74 2.64 7.69
CA ALA A 68 8.07 1.90 6.46
C ALA A 68 9.41 1.20 6.60
N PHE A 69 9.64 0.21 5.76
CA PHE A 69 10.92 -0.46 5.60
C PHE A 69 10.99 -1.16 4.24
N ASN A 70 12.18 -1.62 3.84
CA ASN A 70 12.39 -2.22 2.52
C ASN A 70 11.89 -1.33 1.37
N THR A 71 12.24 -0.06 1.42
CA THR A 71 11.77 0.94 0.46
C THR A 71 12.53 0.84 -0.87
N LEU A 72 11.80 0.74 -1.97
CA LEU A 72 12.29 0.93 -3.33
C LEU A 72 11.82 2.30 -3.82
N SER A 73 12.71 3.12 -4.38
CA SER A 73 12.34 4.46 -4.86
C SER A 73 13.16 4.87 -6.09
N GLY A 74 12.57 5.67 -6.96
CA GLY A 74 13.23 6.21 -8.16
C GLY A 74 12.26 6.39 -9.32
N ASN A 75 12.79 6.46 -10.55
CA ASN A 75 12.00 6.59 -11.77
C ASN A 75 11.76 5.22 -12.40
N TYR A 76 10.50 4.90 -12.62
CA TYR A 76 10.07 3.71 -13.36
C TYR A 76 9.16 4.13 -14.51
N LYS A 77 9.59 3.89 -15.77
CA LYS A 77 8.88 4.32 -16.98
C LYS A 77 8.49 5.82 -16.94
N ASP A 78 9.48 6.66 -16.66
CA ASP A 78 9.36 8.11 -16.58
C ASP A 78 8.42 8.64 -15.49
N GLN A 79 8.05 7.80 -14.53
CA GLN A 79 7.25 8.16 -13.36
C GLN A 79 8.06 8.00 -12.08
N GLU A 80 7.99 9.00 -11.20
CA GLU A 80 8.57 8.88 -9.86
C GLU A 80 7.72 7.96 -9.01
N VAL A 81 8.32 6.86 -8.55
CA VAL A 81 7.62 5.81 -7.79
C VAL A 81 8.33 5.49 -6.49
N THR A 82 7.53 5.06 -5.51
CA THR A 82 8.04 4.47 -4.27
C THR A 82 7.21 3.23 -3.92
N ALA A 83 7.87 2.16 -3.50
CA ALA A 83 7.22 0.95 -2.98
C ALA A 83 7.87 0.57 -1.65
N PHE A 84 7.09 0.25 -0.63
CA PHE A 84 7.62 -0.08 0.69
C PHE A 84 6.74 -1.06 1.45
N ASP A 85 7.35 -1.82 2.36
CA ASP A 85 6.67 -2.51 3.44
C ASP A 85 6.30 -1.49 4.52
N TYR A 86 5.10 -1.63 5.11
CA TYR A 86 4.63 -0.78 6.19
C TYR A 86 4.17 -1.61 7.38
N HIS A 87 4.53 -1.15 8.57
CA HIS A 87 4.18 -1.75 9.84
C HIS A 87 3.39 -0.79 10.71
N TYR A 88 2.37 -1.30 11.38
CA TYR A 88 1.68 -0.61 12.46
C TYR A 88 1.18 -1.61 13.52
N GLU A 89 0.83 -1.10 14.69
CA GLU A 89 0.32 -1.89 15.81
C GLU A 89 -1.08 -1.45 16.22
N THR A 90 -1.91 -2.43 16.57
CA THR A 90 -3.17 -2.18 17.29
C THR A 90 -3.10 -2.80 18.67
N HIS A 91 -3.78 -2.16 19.62
CA HIS A 91 -3.83 -2.62 21.00
C HIS A 91 -5.27 -2.95 21.37
N SER A 92 -5.48 -4.11 21.96
CA SER A 92 -6.74 -4.52 22.57
C SER A 92 -6.51 -4.90 24.03
N SER A 93 -7.53 -4.79 24.87
CA SER A 93 -7.49 -5.32 26.24
C SER A 93 -8.54 -6.42 26.34
N ASP A 94 -8.19 -7.53 26.96
CA ASP A 94 -9.16 -8.57 27.29
C ASP A 94 -10.04 -8.15 28.47
N SER A 95 -11.07 -8.95 28.77
CA SER A 95 -11.98 -8.70 29.90
C SER A 95 -11.30 -8.75 31.28
N LYS A 96 -10.05 -9.22 31.35
CA LYS A 96 -9.22 -9.29 32.56
C LYS A 96 -8.18 -8.17 32.64
N GLY A 97 -8.19 -7.22 31.66
CA GLY A 97 -7.27 -6.10 31.60
C GLY A 97 -5.87 -6.41 31.02
N HIS A 98 -5.64 -7.62 30.48
CA HIS A 98 -4.37 -7.93 29.82
C HIS A 98 -4.33 -7.21 28.47
N ARG A 99 -3.28 -6.41 28.27
CA ARG A 99 -3.04 -5.67 27.02
C ARG A 99 -2.42 -6.64 26.00
N GLN A 100 -3.07 -6.74 24.83
CA GLN A 100 -2.59 -7.52 23.70
C GLN A 100 -2.22 -6.57 22.56
N THR A 101 -0.99 -6.71 22.06
CA THR A 101 -0.51 -5.96 20.89
C THR A 101 -0.55 -6.86 19.67
N GLN A 102 -1.17 -6.38 18.60
CA GLN A 102 -1.19 -7.06 17.31
C GLN A 102 -0.37 -6.25 16.30
N HIS A 103 0.58 -6.93 15.64
CA HIS A 103 1.41 -6.35 14.59
C HIS A 103 0.77 -6.56 13.23
N HIS A 104 0.63 -5.50 12.48
CA HIS A 104 0.07 -5.51 11.13
C HIS A 104 1.12 -5.11 10.12
N TYR A 105 1.04 -5.73 8.94
CA TYR A 105 1.92 -5.44 7.83
C TYR A 105 1.09 -5.26 6.56
N LEU A 106 1.48 -4.26 5.77
CA LEU A 106 0.94 -4.04 4.43
C LEU A 106 2.09 -3.65 3.49
N SER A 107 1.84 -3.61 2.20
CA SER A 107 2.71 -2.96 1.23
C SER A 107 1.99 -1.81 0.57
N CYS A 108 2.73 -0.75 0.32
CA CYS A 108 2.24 0.44 -0.36
C CYS A 108 3.13 0.73 -1.57
N PHE A 109 2.49 1.10 -2.66
CA PHE A 109 3.12 1.55 -3.90
C PHE A 109 2.57 2.93 -4.20
N THR A 110 3.42 3.91 -4.41
CA THR A 110 3.04 5.29 -4.73
C THR A 110 3.66 5.74 -6.04
N LEU A 111 2.94 6.62 -6.76
CA LEU A 111 3.40 7.32 -7.93
C LEU A 111 3.10 8.80 -7.72
N HIS A 112 4.11 9.66 -7.92
CA HIS A 112 3.94 11.11 -7.87
C HIS A 112 3.28 11.63 -9.14
N LEU A 113 2.19 12.37 -8.94
CA LEU A 113 1.45 13.05 -9.99
C LEU A 113 2.01 14.46 -10.18
N PRO A 114 1.97 15.05 -11.41
CA PRO A 114 2.55 16.37 -11.67
C PRO A 114 1.76 17.53 -11.05
N ARG A 115 0.63 17.25 -10.40
CA ARG A 115 -0.21 18.23 -9.68
C ARG A 115 -1.03 17.56 -8.60
N SER A 116 -1.59 18.38 -7.70
CA SER A 116 -2.52 17.90 -6.67
C SER A 116 -3.92 17.65 -7.22
N PHE A 117 -4.57 16.64 -6.67
CA PHE A 117 -5.94 16.21 -6.94
C PHE A 117 -6.74 16.12 -5.63
N PRO A 118 -8.07 16.19 -5.70
CA PRO A 118 -8.93 15.87 -4.58
C PRO A 118 -8.73 14.42 -4.11
N GLU A 119 -9.05 14.17 -2.84
CA GLU A 119 -9.06 12.81 -2.30
C GLU A 119 -10.03 11.93 -3.10
N LEU A 120 -9.56 10.73 -3.44
CA LEU A 120 -10.37 9.69 -4.08
C LEU A 120 -9.92 8.33 -3.57
N VAL A 121 -10.87 7.53 -3.11
CA VAL A 121 -10.58 6.14 -2.71
C VAL A 121 -11.50 5.19 -3.43
N ILE A 122 -10.91 4.17 -4.03
CA ILE A 122 -11.61 3.10 -4.74
C ILE A 122 -11.18 1.77 -4.14
N GLY A 123 -12.14 0.99 -3.69
CA GLY A 123 -11.86 -0.33 -3.14
C GLY A 123 -13.12 -1.20 -3.06
N ARG A 124 -12.98 -2.47 -2.73
CA ARG A 124 -14.13 -3.34 -2.47
C ARG A 124 -14.79 -2.95 -1.15
N GLU A 125 -16.09 -3.23 -1.00
CA GLU A 125 -16.89 -2.88 0.19
C GLU A 125 -16.21 -3.31 1.52
N GLY A 126 -15.61 -4.51 1.58
CA GLY A 126 -14.88 -5.00 2.74
C GLY A 126 -13.60 -4.22 3.08
N PHE A 127 -13.10 -3.37 2.18
CA PHE A 127 -11.99 -2.46 2.47
C PHE A 127 -12.45 -1.31 3.36
N PHE A 128 -13.58 -0.71 3.05
CA PHE A 128 -14.11 0.47 3.75
C PHE A 128 -14.60 0.13 5.16
N SER A 129 -15.04 -1.09 5.42
CA SER A 129 -15.44 -1.52 6.78
C SER A 129 -14.29 -1.42 7.80
N LYS A 130 -13.04 -1.49 7.34
CA LYS A 130 -11.84 -1.36 8.17
C LYS A 130 -11.35 0.08 8.32
N ILE A 131 -11.85 1.01 7.52
CA ILE A 131 -11.45 2.43 7.46
C ILE A 131 -12.66 3.36 7.73
N ALA A 132 -13.83 2.81 8.03
CA ALA A 132 -15.12 3.50 8.11
C ALA A 132 -15.16 4.74 9.04
N GLN A 133 -14.16 4.93 9.90
CA GLN A 133 -14.05 6.12 10.74
C GLN A 133 -13.39 7.32 10.06
N ALA A 134 -12.78 7.14 8.87
CA ALA A 134 -11.99 8.17 8.20
C ALA A 134 -12.73 8.91 7.08
N PHE A 135 -13.77 8.29 6.48
CA PHE A 135 -14.46 8.88 5.33
C PHE A 135 -15.85 9.43 5.72
N GLY A 136 -15.97 10.76 5.74
CA GLY A 136 -17.26 11.45 5.88
C GLY A 136 -18.06 11.56 4.57
N TYR A 137 -17.68 10.80 3.52
CA TYR A 137 -18.31 10.90 2.19
C TYR A 137 -19.11 9.65 1.85
N ASP A 138 -20.26 9.86 1.22
CA ASP A 138 -21.10 8.78 0.69
C ASP A 138 -20.43 8.10 -0.50
N ASP A 139 -20.85 6.86 -0.77
CA ASP A 139 -20.45 6.13 -1.97
C ASP A 139 -20.99 6.82 -3.22
N ILE A 140 -20.19 6.84 -4.28
CA ILE A 140 -20.55 7.45 -5.57
C ILE A 140 -20.94 6.33 -6.53
N ASP A 141 -22.22 6.35 -6.96
CA ASP A 141 -22.75 5.41 -7.94
C ASP A 141 -22.35 5.81 -9.37
N PHE A 142 -22.05 4.82 -10.19
CA PHE A 142 -21.73 4.98 -11.62
C PHE A 142 -22.79 4.29 -12.49
N GLU A 143 -22.93 4.73 -13.74
CA GLU A 143 -23.83 4.11 -14.72
C GLU A 143 -23.50 2.63 -14.97
N SER A 144 -22.25 2.23 -14.79
CA SER A 144 -21.84 0.83 -14.84
C SER A 144 -22.28 0.10 -13.56
N HIS A 145 -23.40 -0.60 -13.64
CA HIS A 145 -23.92 -1.43 -12.54
C HIS A 145 -22.92 -2.51 -12.07
N GLU A 146 -22.13 -3.06 -12.99
CA GLU A 146 -21.11 -4.05 -12.63
C GLU A 146 -20.00 -3.40 -11.79
N PHE A 147 -19.56 -2.20 -12.16
CA PHE A 147 -18.54 -1.47 -11.44
C PHE A 147 -19.04 -1.06 -10.05
N SER A 148 -20.21 -0.41 -9.95
CA SER A 148 -20.78 0.03 -8.67
C SER A 148 -21.12 -1.13 -7.72
N ARG A 149 -21.38 -2.34 -8.25
CA ARG A 149 -21.58 -3.52 -7.40
C ARG A 149 -20.28 -4.08 -6.83
N LYS A 150 -19.14 -3.93 -7.55
CA LYS A 150 -17.84 -4.47 -7.13
C LYS A 150 -17.01 -3.49 -6.33
N PHE A 151 -17.12 -2.21 -6.63
CA PHE A 151 -16.30 -1.15 -6.05
C PHE A 151 -17.17 -0.11 -5.39
N CYS A 152 -16.72 0.33 -4.23
CA CYS A 152 -17.15 1.52 -3.54
C CYS A 152 -16.16 2.64 -3.88
N VAL A 153 -16.67 3.80 -4.30
CA VAL A 153 -15.87 4.98 -4.67
C VAL A 153 -16.26 6.15 -3.80
N ARG A 154 -15.31 6.74 -3.11
CA ARG A 154 -15.53 7.88 -2.22
C ARG A 154 -14.62 9.03 -2.56
N SER A 155 -15.17 10.22 -2.63
CA SER A 155 -14.46 11.48 -2.87
C SER A 155 -15.30 12.66 -2.41
N PRO A 156 -14.69 13.73 -1.86
CA PRO A 156 -15.39 15.00 -1.65
C PRO A 156 -15.75 15.69 -2.97
N ASP A 157 -15.05 15.37 -4.06
CA ASP A 157 -15.29 15.91 -5.40
C ASP A 157 -15.84 14.84 -6.34
N LYS A 158 -17.17 14.81 -6.48
CA LYS A 158 -17.85 13.86 -7.37
C LYS A 158 -17.45 14.04 -8.83
N LYS A 159 -17.17 15.29 -9.27
CA LYS A 159 -16.76 15.55 -10.64
C LYS A 159 -15.41 14.89 -10.92
N PHE A 160 -14.45 15.07 -10.02
CA PHE A 160 -13.16 14.39 -10.12
C PHE A 160 -13.30 12.87 -10.12
N ALA A 161 -14.17 12.32 -9.26
CA ALA A 161 -14.43 10.88 -9.23
C ALA A 161 -14.96 10.34 -10.56
N TYR A 162 -15.91 11.03 -11.21
CA TYR A 162 -16.41 10.67 -12.54
C TYR A 162 -15.35 10.83 -13.63
N ASP A 163 -14.57 11.91 -13.58
CA ASP A 163 -13.48 12.14 -14.54
C ASP A 163 -12.39 11.06 -14.43
N PHE A 164 -12.04 10.64 -13.21
CA PHE A 164 -11.07 9.57 -12.97
C PHE A 164 -11.62 8.21 -13.37
N CYS A 165 -12.82 7.85 -12.91
CA CYS A 165 -13.49 6.60 -13.21
C CYS A 165 -14.15 6.60 -14.60
N ASN A 166 -13.44 7.05 -15.64
CA ASN A 166 -13.89 6.93 -17.01
C ASN A 166 -14.06 5.46 -17.44
N ALA A 167 -14.67 5.22 -18.60
CA ALA A 167 -14.99 3.87 -19.07
C ALA A 167 -13.77 2.92 -19.11
N GLN A 168 -12.62 3.40 -19.60
CA GLN A 168 -11.38 2.60 -19.67
C GLN A 168 -10.82 2.29 -18.27
N MET A 169 -10.91 3.24 -17.33
CA MET A 169 -10.49 3.03 -15.94
C MET A 169 -11.38 2.01 -15.26
N MET A 170 -12.72 2.11 -15.41
CA MET A 170 -13.66 1.14 -14.84
C MET A 170 -13.42 -0.26 -15.41
N GLU A 171 -13.23 -0.41 -16.71
CA GLU A 171 -12.89 -1.70 -17.35
C GLU A 171 -11.58 -2.27 -16.78
N TYR A 172 -10.54 -1.45 -16.65
CA TYR A 172 -9.27 -1.87 -16.10
C TYR A 172 -9.38 -2.33 -14.64
N LEU A 173 -10.12 -1.59 -13.81
CA LEU A 173 -10.37 -1.94 -12.41
C LEU A 173 -11.21 -3.22 -12.30
N LEU A 174 -12.22 -3.43 -13.14
CA LEU A 174 -13.00 -4.66 -13.18
C LEU A 174 -12.15 -5.90 -13.53
N ALA A 175 -11.17 -5.74 -14.42
CA ALA A 175 -10.21 -6.80 -14.74
C ALA A 175 -9.16 -7.00 -13.62
N ASN A 176 -9.01 -6.06 -12.69
CA ASN A 176 -8.06 -6.08 -11.56
C ASN A 176 -8.79 -5.79 -10.24
N ASP A 177 -9.85 -6.52 -9.95
CA ASP A 177 -10.82 -6.22 -8.89
C ASP A 177 -10.27 -6.36 -7.45
N HIS A 178 -9.03 -6.81 -7.30
CA HIS A 178 -8.29 -6.89 -6.04
C HIS A 178 -7.54 -5.60 -5.67
N LEU A 179 -7.53 -4.60 -6.56
CA LEU A 179 -6.84 -3.35 -6.33
C LEU A 179 -7.64 -2.45 -5.37
N THR A 180 -6.88 -1.78 -4.52
CA THR A 180 -7.34 -0.62 -3.76
C THR A 180 -6.52 0.56 -4.20
N VAL A 181 -7.19 1.57 -4.75
CA VAL A 181 -6.59 2.79 -5.30
C VAL A 181 -6.93 3.95 -4.38
N GLU A 182 -5.95 4.75 -4.04
CA GLU A 182 -6.12 5.98 -3.29
C GLU A 182 -5.37 7.11 -4.01
N ILE A 183 -6.03 8.24 -4.19
CA ILE A 183 -5.44 9.49 -4.65
C ILE A 183 -5.70 10.53 -3.60
N ASP A 184 -4.68 11.25 -3.20
CA ASP A 184 -4.80 12.48 -2.44
C ASP A 184 -3.59 13.35 -2.74
N ARG A 185 -3.81 14.66 -2.89
CA ARG A 185 -2.76 15.59 -3.30
C ARG A 185 -2.11 15.14 -4.60
N ASP A 186 -0.80 15.06 -4.63
CA ASP A 186 0.01 14.67 -5.78
C ASP A 186 0.43 13.19 -5.76
N VAL A 187 -0.31 12.34 -5.05
CA VAL A 187 0.03 10.90 -4.90
C VAL A 187 -1.10 10.01 -5.36
N LEU A 188 -0.77 9.09 -6.28
CA LEU A 188 -1.57 7.91 -6.62
C LEU A 188 -0.97 6.70 -5.90
N ALA A 189 -1.76 5.99 -5.11
CA ALA A 189 -1.32 4.88 -4.28
C ALA A 189 -2.11 3.59 -4.52
N LEU A 190 -1.39 2.45 -4.43
CA LEU A 190 -1.95 1.10 -4.30
C LEU A 190 -1.51 0.51 -2.97
N THR A 191 -2.43 -0.10 -2.23
CA THR A 191 -2.13 -0.78 -0.96
C THR A 191 -2.59 -2.22 -0.97
N PHE A 192 -1.78 -3.11 -0.36
CA PHE A 192 -2.06 -4.54 -0.24
C PHE A 192 -1.87 -5.00 1.20
N ASN A 193 -2.73 -5.92 1.68
CA ASN A 193 -2.70 -6.47 3.04
C ASN A 193 -1.59 -7.52 3.28
N SER A 194 -0.48 -7.41 2.58
CA SER A 194 0.69 -8.29 2.70
C SER A 194 1.96 -7.48 2.50
N ARG A 195 3.09 -8.01 2.95
CA ARG A 195 4.40 -7.43 2.64
C ARG A 195 4.69 -7.51 1.14
N LEU A 196 5.61 -6.65 0.67
CA LEU A 196 6.15 -6.70 -0.68
C LEU A 196 6.54 -8.13 -1.07
N ASN A 197 6.00 -8.61 -2.17
CA ASN A 197 6.44 -9.86 -2.78
C ASN A 197 7.29 -9.54 -4.01
N LEU A 198 8.50 -10.13 -4.09
CA LEU A 198 9.44 -9.91 -5.20
C LEU A 198 8.81 -10.08 -6.57
N GLU A 199 7.96 -11.10 -6.73
CA GLU A 199 7.29 -11.39 -8.00
C GLU A 199 6.20 -10.38 -8.37
N SER A 200 5.62 -9.68 -7.37
CA SER A 200 4.53 -8.74 -7.56
C SER A 200 4.98 -7.27 -7.61
N ILE A 201 6.23 -6.96 -7.24
CA ILE A 201 6.71 -5.56 -7.20
C ILE A 201 6.62 -4.92 -8.58
N GLU A 202 7.26 -5.49 -9.59
CA GLU A 202 7.26 -4.92 -10.95
C GLU A 202 5.86 -4.89 -11.56
N PRO A 203 5.02 -5.95 -11.47
CA PRO A 203 3.62 -5.89 -11.88
C PRO A 203 2.82 -4.77 -11.20
N ASN A 204 3.03 -4.51 -9.90
CA ASN A 204 2.31 -3.45 -9.20
C ASN A 204 2.80 -2.04 -9.58
N LEU A 205 4.10 -1.86 -9.80
CA LEU A 205 4.63 -0.62 -10.38
C LEU A 205 4.05 -0.37 -11.79
N TYR A 206 3.95 -1.42 -12.60
CA TYR A 206 3.30 -1.31 -13.91
C TYR A 206 1.81 -0.93 -13.79
N ARG A 207 1.09 -1.49 -12.80
CA ARG A 207 -0.32 -1.11 -12.53
C ARG A 207 -0.46 0.37 -12.18
N LEU A 208 0.44 0.92 -11.36
CA LEU A 208 0.44 2.36 -11.06
C LEU A 208 0.61 3.20 -12.33
N VAL A 209 1.62 2.87 -13.15
CA VAL A 209 1.86 3.57 -14.42
C VAL A 209 0.66 3.44 -15.35
N LYS A 210 0.03 2.25 -15.41
CA LYS A 210 -1.19 2.03 -16.21
C LYS A 210 -2.36 2.86 -15.71
N LEU A 211 -2.63 2.88 -14.40
CA LEU A 211 -3.68 3.74 -13.82
C LEU A 211 -3.43 5.22 -14.16
N ARG A 212 -2.18 5.69 -14.01
CA ARG A 212 -1.81 7.05 -14.41
C ARG A 212 -2.08 7.32 -15.90
N SER A 213 -1.78 6.35 -16.78
CA SER A 213 -2.00 6.48 -18.23
C SER A 213 -3.48 6.47 -18.65
N LEU A 214 -4.36 5.96 -17.79
CA LEU A 214 -5.81 5.96 -18.01
C LEU A 214 -6.50 7.23 -17.49
N MET A 215 -5.79 8.07 -16.72
CA MET A 215 -6.29 9.37 -16.32
C MET A 215 -6.35 10.28 -17.55
N PRO A 216 -7.47 10.96 -17.80
CA PRO A 216 -7.61 11.86 -18.95
C PRO A 216 -6.60 13.03 -18.94
N ASP A 217 -6.06 13.38 -20.09
CA ASP A 217 -5.04 14.44 -20.21
C ASP A 217 -5.54 15.81 -19.74
N TYR A 218 -6.82 16.10 -19.91
CA TYR A 218 -7.40 17.38 -19.45
C TYR A 218 -7.32 17.55 -17.92
N LEU A 219 -7.22 16.47 -17.15
CA LEU A 219 -6.99 16.55 -15.70
C LEU A 219 -5.62 17.16 -15.37
N PHE A 220 -4.68 17.15 -16.30
CA PHE A 220 -3.32 17.69 -16.15
C PHE A 220 -3.12 19.03 -16.85
N SER A 221 -4.02 19.41 -17.76
CA SER A 221 -3.92 20.62 -18.57
C SER A 221 -4.62 21.85 -17.97
N GLY A 222 -5.28 21.74 -16.81
CA GLY A 222 -5.95 22.85 -16.15
C GLY A 222 -4.97 23.84 -15.54
N SER A 223 -5.14 25.12 -15.87
CA SER A 223 -4.41 26.27 -15.34
C SER A 223 -4.41 26.27 -13.81
N THR A 224 -3.22 26.43 -13.25
CA THR A 224 -3.06 26.90 -11.86
C THR A 224 -3.76 28.26 -11.76
N THR A 225 -4.93 28.30 -11.16
CA THR A 225 -5.53 29.56 -10.68
C THR A 225 -5.10 29.77 -9.24
#